data_3826154d277ecc303d966e8b50577a5f
#
_entry.id   3826154d277ecc303d966e8b50577a5f
#
_cell.length_a   1.000
_cell.length_b   1.000
_cell.length_c   1.000
_cell.angle_alpha   90.00
_cell.angle_beta   90.00
_cell.angle_gamma   90.00
#
_symmetry.space_group_name_H-M   'P 1'
#
loop_
_entity.id
_entity.type
_entity.pdbx_description
1 polymer ?
#
loop_
_entity_poly.entity_id
_entity_poly.type
_entity_poly.pdbx_seq_one_letter_code
_entity_poly.pdbx_strand_id
1 'polypeptide(L)'
;VPVHVVGVSMGGAVVMAAMARAPIRGIRSVVVVAPAVWGRAHMNVFQKGALWLLSNTLPWFPLTGEGLNVKPSDNIPMLRALSRDPQLIRETRVDAVKGLVDLMDTAFDAAPALNGTPVLVTYGLKDEIVPREPTQEVMRRLPWSNGNRLALYDGGYHMMLRDTGAETIWRDIAAWILE
;
A
#
# COMPACT_ATOMS: atom_id res chain seq x y z
N VAL A 1 -20.49 9.56 16.08
CA VAL A 1 -19.94 8.23 15.79
C VAL A 1 -18.49 8.44 15.37
N PRO A 2 -17.51 7.73 15.97
CA PRO A 2 -16.11 7.84 15.54
C PRO A 2 -15.94 7.34 14.10
N VAL A 3 -15.06 8.00 13.33
CA VAL A 3 -14.73 7.61 11.96
C VAL A 3 -13.32 7.03 11.95
N HIS A 4 -13.17 5.87 11.32
CA HIS A 4 -11.89 5.21 11.11
C HIS A 4 -11.64 5.07 9.61
N VAL A 5 -10.39 5.23 9.19
CA VAL A 5 -10.03 5.13 7.77
C VAL A 5 -9.14 3.91 7.57
N VAL A 6 -9.52 3.09 6.59
CA VAL A 6 -8.70 1.93 6.18
C VAL A 6 -8.24 2.12 4.75
N GLY A 7 -6.93 2.15 4.54
CA GLY A 7 -6.31 2.25 3.22
C GLY A 7 -5.52 0.98 2.89
N VAL A 8 -5.82 0.35 1.76
CA VAL A 8 -5.13 -0.87 1.29
C VAL A 8 -4.25 -0.53 0.10
N SER A 9 -2.99 -1.00 0.10
CA SER A 9 -2.04 -0.83 -1.00
C SER A 9 -1.93 0.64 -1.44
N MET A 10 -2.29 0.98 -2.67
CA MET A 10 -2.36 2.36 -3.17
C MET A 10 -3.26 3.25 -2.29
N GLY A 11 -4.40 2.72 -1.79
CA GLY A 11 -5.27 3.43 -0.85
C GLY A 11 -4.55 3.78 0.47
N GLY A 12 -3.65 2.93 0.94
CA GLY A 12 -2.76 3.22 2.07
C GLY A 12 -1.85 4.41 1.79
N ALA A 13 -1.23 4.45 0.60
CA ALA A 13 -0.40 5.58 0.19
C ALA A 13 -1.21 6.90 0.09
N VAL A 14 -2.44 6.83 -0.46
CA VAL A 14 -3.34 8.00 -0.51
C VAL A 14 -3.63 8.54 0.89
N VAL A 15 -3.97 7.67 1.83
CA VAL A 15 -4.27 8.07 3.22
C VAL A 15 -3.05 8.70 3.88
N MET A 16 -1.87 8.07 3.75
CA MET A 16 -0.62 8.61 4.29
C MET A 16 -0.31 10.00 3.73
N ALA A 17 -0.37 10.16 2.41
CA ALA A 17 -0.12 11.43 1.74
C ALA A 17 -1.14 12.52 2.13
N ALA A 18 -2.42 12.16 2.27
CA ALA A 18 -3.47 13.10 2.66
C ALA A 18 -3.29 13.59 4.11
N MET A 19 -3.02 12.67 5.03
CA MET A 19 -2.87 13.00 6.45
C MET A 19 -1.63 13.86 6.74
N ALA A 20 -0.54 13.65 5.99
CA ALA A 20 0.66 14.47 6.14
C ALA A 20 0.47 15.92 5.66
N ARG A 21 -0.47 16.16 4.72
CA ARG A 21 -0.80 17.52 4.25
C ARG A 21 -1.59 18.33 5.27
N ALA A 22 -2.57 17.70 5.88
CA ALA A 22 -3.40 18.34 6.91
C ALA A 22 -4.08 17.27 7.77
N PRO A 23 -4.14 17.46 9.10
CA PRO A 23 -4.92 16.57 9.96
C PRO A 23 -6.38 16.57 9.52
N ILE A 24 -6.94 15.41 9.20
CA ILE A 24 -8.33 15.28 8.81
C ILE A 24 -9.17 15.23 10.09
N ARG A 25 -9.95 16.29 10.35
CA ARG A 25 -10.78 16.38 11.56
C ARG A 25 -11.83 15.26 11.59
N GLY A 26 -12.04 14.70 12.79
CA GLY A 26 -13.06 13.66 13.01
C GLY A 26 -12.60 12.24 12.74
N ILE A 27 -11.36 12.01 12.25
CA ILE A 27 -10.78 10.68 12.17
C ILE A 27 -10.18 10.30 13.53
N ARG A 28 -10.64 9.18 14.07
CA ARG A 28 -10.16 8.64 15.34
C ARG A 28 -8.90 7.79 15.19
N SER A 29 -8.85 6.94 14.17
CA SER A 29 -7.67 6.14 13.86
C SER A 29 -7.60 5.79 12.38
N VAL A 30 -6.42 5.36 11.94
CA VAL A 30 -6.12 4.95 10.57
C VAL A 30 -5.52 3.56 10.58
N VAL A 31 -5.91 2.75 9.60
CA VAL A 31 -5.27 1.47 9.29
C VAL A 31 -4.72 1.52 7.88
N VAL A 32 -3.43 1.28 7.70
CA VAL A 32 -2.82 1.11 6.38
C VAL A 32 -2.36 -0.34 6.22
N VAL A 33 -2.91 -0.99 5.20
CA VAL A 33 -2.71 -2.41 4.93
C VAL A 33 -1.83 -2.56 3.70
N ALA A 34 -0.65 -3.16 3.86
CA ALA A 34 0.34 -3.34 2.81
C ALA A 34 0.50 -2.07 1.94
N PRO A 35 0.79 -0.89 2.55
CA PRO A 35 0.75 0.39 1.86
C PRO A 35 1.76 0.45 0.72
N ALA A 36 1.36 1.04 -0.42
CA ALA A 36 2.23 1.22 -1.56
C ALA A 36 3.23 2.35 -1.28
N VAL A 37 4.42 1.98 -0.79
CA VAL A 37 5.50 2.91 -0.39
C VAL A 37 6.81 2.63 -1.11
N TRP A 38 6.77 1.87 -2.19
CA TRP A 38 7.94 1.56 -3.02
C TRP A 38 8.19 2.67 -4.05
N GLY A 39 8.68 3.79 -3.58
CA GLY A 39 8.99 4.95 -4.42
C GLY A 39 10.35 4.86 -5.13
N ARG A 40 10.71 5.96 -5.80
CA ARG A 40 11.94 6.09 -6.61
C ARG A 40 13.22 5.86 -5.81
N ALA A 41 13.23 6.12 -4.51
CA ALA A 41 14.38 5.88 -3.65
C ALA A 41 14.87 4.43 -3.73
N HIS A 42 13.95 3.48 -3.91
CA HIS A 42 14.20 2.04 -3.95
C HIS A 42 14.17 1.44 -5.38
N MET A 43 13.93 2.25 -6.41
CA MET A 43 14.02 1.83 -7.80
C MET A 43 15.47 1.88 -8.28
N ASN A 44 15.87 0.91 -9.11
CA ASN A 44 17.17 0.93 -9.76
C ASN A 44 17.22 1.98 -10.90
N VAL A 45 18.43 2.28 -11.39
CA VAL A 45 18.66 3.31 -12.41
C VAL A 45 17.90 3.03 -13.70
N PHE A 46 17.83 1.76 -14.11
CA PHE A 46 17.12 1.36 -15.33
C PHE A 46 15.60 1.57 -15.21
N GLN A 47 15.02 1.22 -14.07
CA GLN A 47 13.59 1.45 -13.80
C GLN A 47 13.27 2.94 -13.82
N LYS A 48 14.10 3.79 -13.18
CA LYS A 48 13.95 5.25 -13.19
C LYS A 48 14.06 5.81 -14.61
N GLY A 49 15.06 5.38 -15.37
CA GLY A 49 15.28 5.80 -16.76
C GLY A 49 14.13 5.38 -17.67
N ALA A 50 13.67 4.14 -17.58
CA ALA A 50 12.54 3.64 -18.35
C ALA A 50 11.26 4.40 -18.03
N LEU A 51 10.96 4.60 -16.75
CA LEU A 51 9.79 5.37 -16.32
C LEU A 51 9.84 6.81 -16.85
N TRP A 52 10.98 7.47 -16.72
CA TRP A 52 11.19 8.83 -17.23
C TRP A 52 11.00 8.88 -18.76
N LEU A 53 11.68 8.00 -19.49
CA LEU A 53 11.61 7.99 -20.96
C LEU A 53 10.18 7.73 -21.43
N LEU A 54 9.55 6.65 -20.96
CA LEU A 54 8.21 6.27 -21.39
C LEU A 54 7.16 7.31 -20.99
N SER A 55 7.26 7.91 -19.81
CA SER A 55 6.30 8.92 -19.37
C SER A 55 6.41 10.24 -20.16
N ASN A 56 7.56 10.53 -20.78
CA ASN A 56 7.75 11.72 -21.61
C ASN A 56 7.54 11.46 -23.10
N THR A 57 7.60 10.22 -23.55
CA THR A 57 7.48 9.89 -25.00
C THR A 57 6.17 9.19 -25.33
N LEU A 58 5.70 8.28 -24.48
CA LEU A 58 4.54 7.42 -24.71
C LEU A 58 3.64 7.35 -23.45
N PRO A 59 3.18 8.48 -22.88
CA PRO A 59 2.43 8.49 -21.62
C PRO A 59 1.12 7.69 -21.67
N TRP A 60 0.50 7.59 -22.83
CA TRP A 60 -0.76 6.87 -23.05
C TRP A 60 -0.58 5.36 -23.28
N PHE A 61 0.66 4.87 -23.45
CA PHE A 61 0.91 3.47 -23.77
C PHE A 61 0.45 2.55 -22.63
N PRO A 62 -0.34 1.50 -22.92
CA PRO A 62 -0.82 0.58 -21.92
C PRO A 62 0.28 -0.40 -21.51
N LEU A 63 0.47 -0.58 -20.23
CA LEU A 63 1.31 -1.61 -19.63
C LEU A 63 0.42 -2.67 -19.01
N THR A 64 0.74 -3.93 -19.23
CA THR A 64 0.09 -5.07 -18.60
C THR A 64 0.95 -5.62 -17.47
N GLY A 65 0.32 -6.24 -16.47
CA GLY A 65 1.00 -7.03 -15.45
C GLY A 65 1.31 -8.46 -15.90
N GLU A 66 1.04 -8.80 -17.17
CA GLU A 66 1.31 -10.13 -17.71
C GLU A 66 2.80 -10.44 -17.69
N GLY A 67 3.15 -11.63 -17.22
CA GLY A 67 4.56 -12.06 -17.10
C GLY A 67 5.23 -11.65 -15.79
N LEU A 68 4.60 -10.84 -14.94
CA LEU A 68 5.05 -10.65 -13.57
C LEU A 68 4.75 -11.92 -12.77
N ASN A 69 5.76 -12.69 -12.46
CA ASN A 69 5.62 -13.93 -11.68
C ASN A 69 5.58 -13.60 -10.17
N VAL A 70 4.56 -12.85 -9.74
CA VAL A 70 4.35 -12.46 -8.33
C VAL A 70 3.08 -13.10 -7.79
N LYS A 71 3.10 -13.48 -6.52
CA LYS A 71 1.98 -14.11 -5.84
C LYS A 71 1.29 -13.09 -4.91
N PRO A 72 0.13 -12.52 -5.31
CA PRO A 72 -0.54 -11.49 -4.51
C PRO A 72 -1.31 -12.05 -3.30
N SER A 73 -1.63 -13.36 -3.29
CA SER A 73 -2.38 -14.05 -2.22
C SER A 73 -2.17 -15.55 -2.27
N ASP A 74 -2.40 -16.25 -1.17
CA ASP A 74 -2.47 -17.71 -1.12
C ASP A 74 -3.87 -18.26 -1.41
N ASN A 75 -4.88 -17.40 -1.51
CA ASN A 75 -6.28 -17.76 -1.77
C ASN A 75 -6.52 -17.93 -3.28
N ILE A 76 -6.18 -19.11 -3.79
CA ILE A 76 -6.29 -19.42 -5.23
C ILE A 76 -7.73 -19.32 -5.76
N PRO A 77 -8.78 -19.81 -5.06
CA PRO A 77 -10.16 -19.61 -5.51
C PRO A 77 -10.50 -18.12 -5.69
N MET A 78 -10.12 -17.27 -4.75
CA MET A 78 -10.33 -15.84 -4.82
C MET A 78 -9.57 -15.21 -6.01
N LEU A 79 -8.32 -15.57 -6.24
CA LEU A 79 -7.53 -15.08 -7.38
C LEU A 79 -8.15 -15.48 -8.72
N ARG A 80 -8.67 -16.70 -8.83
CA ARG A 80 -9.39 -17.15 -10.04
C ARG A 80 -10.69 -16.37 -10.26
N ALA A 81 -11.43 -16.05 -9.21
CA ALA A 81 -12.63 -15.23 -9.31
C ALA A 81 -12.25 -13.79 -9.74
N LEU A 82 -11.22 -13.21 -9.12
CA LEU A 82 -10.72 -11.88 -9.45
C LEU A 82 -10.25 -11.79 -10.91
N SER A 83 -9.55 -12.81 -11.42
CA SER A 83 -9.07 -12.83 -12.82
C SER A 83 -10.21 -12.84 -13.85
N ARG A 84 -11.43 -13.20 -13.45
CA ARG A 84 -12.63 -13.22 -14.30
C ARG A 84 -13.50 -11.97 -14.11
N ASP A 85 -13.17 -11.14 -13.12
CA ASP A 85 -13.93 -9.93 -12.83
C ASP A 85 -13.77 -8.92 -13.99
N PRO A 86 -14.86 -8.50 -14.65
CA PRO A 86 -14.82 -7.52 -15.73
C PRO A 86 -14.41 -6.11 -15.26
N GLN A 87 -14.47 -5.84 -13.96
CA GLN A 87 -14.04 -4.56 -13.38
C GLN A 87 -12.54 -4.53 -13.05
N LEU A 88 -11.83 -5.66 -13.20
CA LEU A 88 -10.39 -5.68 -13.01
C LEU A 88 -9.68 -4.91 -14.12
N ILE A 89 -8.94 -3.87 -13.74
CA ILE A 89 -8.07 -3.13 -14.65
C ILE A 89 -6.89 -4.02 -15.02
N ARG A 90 -6.79 -4.39 -16.30
CA ARG A 90 -5.73 -5.27 -16.83
C ARG A 90 -4.58 -4.51 -17.45
N GLU A 91 -4.85 -3.29 -17.89
CA GLU A 91 -3.91 -2.42 -18.56
C GLU A 91 -3.86 -1.08 -17.83
N THR A 92 -2.67 -0.61 -17.54
CA THR A 92 -2.45 0.66 -16.86
C THR A 92 -1.57 1.53 -17.73
N ARG A 93 -2.00 2.75 -18.03
CA ARG A 93 -1.21 3.68 -18.84
C ARG A 93 0.08 4.07 -18.12
N VAL A 94 1.12 4.36 -18.89
CA VAL A 94 2.43 4.79 -18.35
C VAL A 94 2.30 6.04 -17.48
N ASP A 95 1.47 7.03 -17.86
CA ASP A 95 1.24 8.23 -17.04
C ASP A 95 0.58 7.91 -15.70
N ALA A 96 -0.34 6.93 -15.67
CA ALA A 96 -0.94 6.47 -14.41
C ALA A 96 0.06 5.71 -13.54
N VAL A 97 0.95 4.89 -14.13
CA VAL A 97 2.06 4.24 -13.40
C VAL A 97 3.00 5.29 -12.82
N LYS A 98 3.35 6.33 -13.61
CA LYS A 98 4.14 7.46 -13.09
C LYS A 98 3.45 8.16 -11.92
N GLY A 99 2.15 8.43 -12.04
CA GLY A 99 1.35 9.03 -10.97
C GLY A 99 1.32 8.17 -9.70
N LEU A 100 1.27 6.84 -9.85
CA LEU A 100 1.38 5.91 -8.72
C LEU A 100 2.77 6.00 -8.07
N VAL A 101 3.85 6.06 -8.85
CA VAL A 101 5.21 6.22 -8.29
C VAL A 101 5.36 7.56 -7.58
N ASP A 102 4.81 8.65 -8.14
CA ASP A 102 4.79 9.98 -7.49
C ASP A 102 4.03 9.93 -6.15
N LEU A 103 2.92 9.21 -6.09
CA LEU A 103 2.16 8.98 -4.87
C LEU A 103 2.95 8.15 -3.85
N MET A 104 3.65 7.09 -4.29
CA MET A 104 4.48 6.25 -3.42
C MET A 104 5.64 7.05 -2.81
N ASP A 105 6.30 7.92 -3.57
CA ASP A 105 7.31 8.85 -3.05
C ASP A 105 6.71 9.76 -1.97
N THR A 106 5.54 10.36 -2.27
CA THR A 106 4.84 11.24 -1.34
C THR A 106 4.46 10.50 -0.04
N ALA A 107 3.95 9.27 -0.16
CA ALA A 107 3.57 8.47 1.00
C ALA A 107 4.77 8.05 1.85
N PHE A 108 5.88 7.68 1.19
CA PHE A 108 7.14 7.36 1.85
C PHE A 108 7.68 8.55 2.66
N ASP A 109 7.66 9.74 2.08
CA ASP A 109 8.13 10.97 2.72
C ASP A 109 7.16 11.48 3.80
N ALA A 110 5.88 11.10 3.71
CA ALA A 110 4.85 11.45 4.68
C ALA A 110 5.01 10.76 6.04
N ALA A 111 5.71 9.63 6.12
CA ALA A 111 5.78 8.80 7.31
C ALA A 111 6.15 9.57 8.61
N PRO A 112 7.16 10.48 8.65
CA PRO A 112 7.50 11.23 9.87
C PRO A 112 6.41 12.24 10.30
N ALA A 113 5.56 12.65 9.35
CA ALA A 113 4.51 13.63 9.60
C ALA A 113 3.18 13.01 10.07
N LEU A 114 3.08 11.67 10.12
CA LEU A 114 1.89 10.96 10.61
C LEU A 114 1.81 11.02 12.13
N ASN A 115 1.58 12.21 12.65
CA ASN A 115 1.40 12.51 14.06
C ASN A 115 -0.02 13.01 14.33
N GLY A 116 -0.52 12.85 15.54
CA GLY A 116 -1.83 13.36 15.97
C GLY A 116 -3.02 12.41 15.77
N THR A 117 -2.96 11.47 14.84
CA THR A 117 -3.98 10.41 14.70
C THR A 117 -3.27 9.06 14.75
N PRO A 118 -3.68 8.13 15.63
CA PRO A 118 -3.05 6.80 15.72
C PRO A 118 -3.15 6.04 14.40
N VAL A 119 -2.05 5.42 13.98
CA VAL A 119 -1.94 4.63 12.74
C VAL A 119 -1.55 3.20 13.07
N LEU A 120 -2.34 2.25 12.61
CA LEU A 120 -1.96 0.84 12.54
C LEU A 120 -1.42 0.54 11.15
N VAL A 121 -0.16 0.12 11.06
CA VAL A 121 0.43 -0.42 9.85
C VAL A 121 0.38 -1.93 9.89
N THR A 122 -0.21 -2.55 8.87
CA THR A 122 -0.19 -4.02 8.73
C THR A 122 0.59 -4.41 7.48
N TYR A 123 1.43 -5.45 7.59
CA TYR A 123 2.26 -5.90 6.50
C TYR A 123 2.47 -7.42 6.53
N GLY A 124 2.32 -8.06 5.37
CA GLY A 124 2.56 -9.47 5.17
C GLY A 124 4.02 -9.76 4.79
N LEU A 125 4.69 -10.67 5.50
CA LEU A 125 6.10 -10.97 5.24
C LEU A 125 6.33 -11.75 3.94
N LYS A 126 5.25 -12.24 3.29
CA LYS A 126 5.26 -12.87 1.96
C LYS A 126 4.75 -11.94 0.86
N ASP A 127 4.66 -10.62 1.12
CA ASP A 127 4.30 -9.64 0.10
C ASP A 127 5.41 -9.56 -0.98
N GLU A 128 5.06 -9.95 -2.22
CA GLU A 128 5.94 -9.91 -3.38
C GLU A 128 5.66 -8.68 -4.27
N ILE A 129 4.63 -7.88 -3.95
CA ILE A 129 4.23 -6.69 -4.73
C ILE A 129 4.88 -5.44 -4.18
N VAL A 130 4.79 -5.23 -2.87
CA VAL A 130 5.49 -4.15 -2.19
C VAL A 130 6.69 -4.73 -1.46
N PRO A 131 7.93 -4.38 -1.85
CA PRO A 131 9.13 -4.91 -1.21
C PRO A 131 9.19 -4.61 0.28
N ARG A 132 9.79 -5.52 1.03
CA ARG A 132 9.91 -5.40 2.48
C ARG A 132 10.73 -4.18 2.93
N GLU A 133 11.81 -3.89 2.21
CA GLU A 133 12.77 -2.85 2.59
C GLU A 133 12.13 -1.45 2.68
N PRO A 134 11.46 -0.91 1.65
CA PRO A 134 10.79 0.39 1.74
C PRO A 134 9.71 0.44 2.83
N THR A 135 8.99 -0.67 3.03
CA THR A 135 7.99 -0.74 4.09
C THR A 135 8.62 -0.67 5.47
N GLN A 136 9.72 -1.38 5.71
CA GLN A 136 10.48 -1.29 6.96
C GLN A 136 11.06 0.11 7.19
N GLU A 137 11.51 0.78 6.13
CA GLU A 137 12.00 2.16 6.24
C GLU A 137 10.88 3.11 6.67
N VAL A 138 9.69 3.03 6.05
CA VAL A 138 8.51 3.79 6.48
C VAL A 138 8.20 3.52 7.95
N MET A 139 8.21 2.25 8.37
CA MET A 139 7.96 1.88 9.76
C MET A 139 8.96 2.51 10.73
N ARG A 140 10.25 2.56 10.38
CA ARG A 140 11.28 3.22 11.20
C ARG A 140 11.07 4.73 11.31
N ARG A 141 10.45 5.35 10.30
CA ARG A 141 10.22 6.80 10.23
C ARG A 141 8.92 7.25 10.91
N LEU A 142 8.03 6.33 11.24
CA LEU A 142 6.78 6.65 11.95
C LEU A 142 7.05 7.15 13.38
N PRO A 143 6.34 8.20 13.85
CA PRO A 143 6.44 8.69 15.22
C PRO A 143 5.72 7.74 16.20
N TRP A 144 6.42 6.80 16.78
CA TRP A 144 5.88 5.76 17.68
C TRP A 144 5.26 6.30 18.98
N SER A 145 5.59 7.53 19.36
CA SER A 145 5.06 8.20 20.56
C SER A 145 3.56 8.50 20.51
N ASN A 146 2.94 8.42 19.33
CA ASN A 146 1.53 8.80 19.12
C ASN A 146 0.55 7.61 19.15
N GLY A 147 0.94 6.49 19.73
CA GLY A 147 0.12 5.27 19.75
C GLY A 147 0.10 4.52 18.42
N ASN A 148 0.99 4.86 17.48
CA ASN A 148 1.15 4.10 16.24
C ASN A 148 1.57 2.67 16.53
N ARG A 149 1.04 1.72 15.79
CA ARG A 149 1.34 0.28 15.93
C ARG A 149 1.71 -0.35 14.60
N LEU A 150 2.45 -1.44 14.70
CA LEU A 150 2.85 -2.29 13.60
C LEU A 150 2.41 -3.72 13.86
N ALA A 151 1.71 -4.32 12.92
CA ALA A 151 1.38 -5.74 12.91
C ALA A 151 2.01 -6.41 11.68
N LEU A 152 2.89 -7.39 11.93
CA LEU A 152 3.55 -8.20 10.91
C LEU A 152 2.94 -9.60 10.90
N TYR A 153 2.65 -10.11 9.71
CA TYR A 153 2.03 -11.43 9.53
C TYR A 153 2.93 -12.33 8.69
N ASP A 154 3.51 -13.35 9.32
CA ASP A 154 4.46 -14.29 8.68
C ASP A 154 3.87 -14.99 7.46
N GLY A 155 2.57 -15.29 7.50
CA GLY A 155 1.83 -15.94 6.41
C GLY A 155 1.21 -14.97 5.42
N GLY A 156 1.20 -13.67 5.68
CA GLY A 156 0.49 -12.67 4.89
C GLY A 156 1.15 -12.35 3.56
N TYR A 157 0.34 -12.29 2.51
CA TYR A 157 0.70 -11.80 1.19
C TYR A 157 0.24 -10.35 1.01
N HIS A 158 0.35 -9.81 -0.22
CA HIS A 158 -0.10 -8.44 -0.49
C HIS A 158 -1.60 -8.23 -0.23
N MET A 159 -2.42 -9.18 -0.69
CA MET A 159 -3.88 -9.14 -0.51
C MET A 159 -4.29 -9.75 0.84
N MET A 160 -3.58 -9.43 1.90
CA MET A 160 -3.68 -10.07 3.21
C MET A 160 -5.08 -10.07 3.82
N LEU A 161 -5.95 -9.12 3.46
CA LEU A 161 -7.37 -9.11 3.86
C LEU A 161 -8.23 -10.15 3.11
N ARG A 162 -7.66 -10.82 2.12
CA ARG A 162 -8.29 -11.84 1.28
C ARG A 162 -7.56 -13.18 1.30
N ASP A 163 -6.44 -13.27 2.02
CA ASP A 163 -5.68 -14.50 2.20
C ASP A 163 -6.50 -15.56 2.95
N THR A 164 -6.05 -16.80 2.89
CA THR A 164 -6.70 -17.90 3.64
C THR A 164 -6.67 -17.67 5.15
N GLY A 165 -5.65 -16.96 5.66
CA GLY A 165 -5.49 -16.56 7.07
C GLY A 165 -6.04 -15.17 7.43
N ALA A 166 -6.84 -14.54 6.56
CA ALA A 166 -7.31 -13.16 6.71
C ALA A 166 -8.10 -12.90 8.01
N GLU A 167 -8.74 -13.92 8.59
CA GLU A 167 -9.56 -13.77 9.79
C GLU A 167 -8.79 -13.19 10.98
N THR A 168 -7.55 -13.61 11.19
CA THR A 168 -6.68 -13.06 12.23
C THR A 168 -6.46 -11.57 12.02
N ILE A 169 -6.21 -11.17 10.78
CA ILE A 169 -5.95 -9.77 10.42
C ILE A 169 -7.20 -8.92 10.61
N TRP A 170 -8.38 -9.44 10.25
CA TRP A 170 -9.64 -8.73 10.49
C TRP A 170 -9.92 -8.52 11.98
N ARG A 171 -9.63 -9.53 12.81
CA ARG A 171 -9.78 -9.43 14.28
C ARG A 171 -8.84 -8.39 14.88
N ASP A 172 -7.59 -8.36 14.44
CA ASP A 172 -6.60 -7.39 14.92
C ASP A 172 -6.99 -5.96 14.53
N ILE A 173 -7.44 -5.75 13.28
CA ILE A 173 -7.94 -4.45 12.81
C ILE A 173 -9.21 -4.06 13.59
N ALA A 174 -10.14 -4.98 13.81
CA ALA A 174 -11.36 -4.70 14.58
C ALA A 174 -11.02 -4.35 16.05
N ALA A 175 -10.12 -5.08 16.67
CA ALA A 175 -9.64 -4.77 18.02
C ALA A 175 -9.04 -3.36 18.10
N TRP A 176 -8.17 -3.01 17.14
CA TRP A 176 -7.58 -1.67 17.01
C TRP A 176 -8.64 -0.55 16.89
N ILE A 177 -9.68 -0.78 16.07
CA ILE A 177 -10.75 0.19 15.84
C ILE A 177 -11.62 0.39 17.09
N LEU A 178 -11.77 -0.65 17.91
CA LEU A 178 -12.62 -0.65 19.10
C LEU A 178 -11.92 -0.12 20.38
N GLU A 179 -10.61 0.07 20.37
CA GLU A 179 -9.85 0.74 21.42
C GLU A 179 -10.11 2.26 21.44
#